data_2ab12a28d3d3decf95b5fa5f57b1a38a
#
_entry.id   2ab12a28d3d3decf95b5fa5f57b1a38a
#
_cell.length_a   1.000
_cell.length_b   1.000
_cell.length_c   1.000
_cell.angle_alpha   90.00
_cell.angle_beta   90.00
_cell.angle_gamma   90.00
#
_symmetry.space_group_name_H-M   'P 1'
#
loop_
_entity.id
_entity.type
_entity.pdbx_description
1 polymer ?
#
loop_
_entity_poly.entity_id
_entity_poly.type
_entity_poly.pdbx_seq_one_letter_code
_entity_poly.pdbx_strand_id
1 'polypeptide(L)'
;MKKKVISMLLAFTMVASILAGCGGKDTGAAADTGTDTNSESSSSGEESSGAQTDAADGPVEVTDFTMFITMPGSEINSDNEIAQMIADKWGVKIKETWLTGQTAAEATGTLIASGEYPDFVDTDDMSQLVDAEALIPLDDYIDQYPEFRDTWFTKEEWDKFRQPDGHIYWINPFGNTMGESTTTTHNDEAFWIQVRVLEWAGYPDIQTLDDYFKVLEDYIAANPTMEDGTQNIAYTILCEDWRYFCLENAGQFLAGYPNDGSVLVDKETLTIGDYNTSEDTKKYLQKLNEEYNKGFVDPESFTQTYDEYIAKLSTGRVLGMVDQWWDFAYTVNDVFKQQGLDAKGCNYVPLGLTTEAGMENRWHTFDDTVNQASGVAISVDCKDPDKAFKFLVDCAMDQELHDL
;
A
#
# COMPACT_ATOMS: atom_id res chain seq x y z
N MET A 1 -21.97 53.22 13.09
CA MET A 1 -23.12 52.35 13.36
C MET A 1 -22.58 51.01 13.89
N LYS A 2 -22.85 50.72 15.15
CA LYS A 2 -22.35 49.56 15.88
C LYS A 2 -23.19 48.32 15.53
N LYS A 3 -22.59 47.21 15.14
CA LYS A 3 -23.25 45.90 15.14
C LYS A 3 -22.58 45.01 16.17
N LYS A 4 -23.40 44.49 17.06
CA LYS A 4 -23.06 43.70 18.23
C LYS A 4 -22.72 42.28 17.83
N VAL A 5 -21.65 41.77 18.45
CA VAL A 5 -21.28 40.35 18.52
C VAL A 5 -22.19 39.70 19.57
N ILE A 6 -22.82 38.58 19.22
CA ILE A 6 -23.52 37.71 20.16
C ILE A 6 -22.75 36.43 20.19
N SER A 7 -22.05 36.19 21.31
CA SER A 7 -21.48 34.93 21.69
C SER A 7 -22.57 34.04 22.25
N MET A 8 -22.67 32.81 21.78
CA MET A 8 -23.53 31.79 22.39
C MET A 8 -22.64 30.64 22.90
N LEU A 9 -22.45 30.63 24.19
CA LEU A 9 -21.94 29.49 24.94
C LEU A 9 -22.99 28.37 24.92
N LEU A 10 -22.63 27.17 24.55
CA LEU A 10 -23.40 25.97 24.88
C LEU A 10 -22.58 25.10 25.82
N ALA A 11 -23.18 24.90 26.97
CA ALA A 11 -22.62 24.15 28.09
C ALA A 11 -22.75 22.62 27.86
N PHE A 12 -21.71 21.92 28.20
CA PHE A 12 -21.64 20.46 28.37
C PHE A 12 -22.54 20.01 29.56
N THR A 13 -23.34 18.99 29.34
CA THR A 13 -23.91 18.16 30.40
C THR A 13 -23.46 16.72 30.23
N MET A 14 -22.57 16.31 31.15
CA MET A 14 -22.27 14.90 31.42
C MET A 14 -23.50 14.23 32.07
N VAL A 15 -23.80 13.02 31.61
CA VAL A 15 -24.57 12.05 32.43
C VAL A 15 -23.74 10.77 32.55
N ALA A 16 -23.25 10.57 33.74
CA ALA A 16 -22.68 9.31 34.20
C ALA A 16 -23.83 8.34 34.53
N SER A 17 -23.71 7.09 34.12
CA SER A 17 -24.53 6.01 34.65
C SER A 17 -23.64 4.84 35.04
N ILE A 18 -23.46 4.68 36.33
CA ILE A 18 -22.89 3.54 37.04
C ILE A 18 -24.03 2.52 37.29
N LEU A 19 -23.70 1.22 37.15
CA LEU A 19 -24.29 0.08 37.89
C LEU A 19 -23.60 -1.19 37.33
N ALA A 20 -22.71 -1.89 38.00
CA ALA A 20 -22.80 -2.67 39.24
C ALA A 20 -23.79 -3.85 39.19
N GLY A 21 -23.21 -5.03 39.36
CA GLY A 21 -23.92 -6.23 39.74
C GLY A 21 -23.23 -7.51 39.25
N CYS A 22 -22.37 -8.09 40.07
CA CYS A 22 -22.48 -9.35 40.84
C CYS A 22 -22.88 -10.56 39.98
N GLY A 23 -22.21 -11.68 39.98
CA GLY A 23 -21.42 -12.42 40.95
C GLY A 23 -21.76 -13.90 40.78
N GLY A 24 -20.81 -14.80 40.91
CA GLY A 24 -21.10 -16.23 40.97
C GLY A 24 -19.86 -17.10 40.70
N LYS A 25 -19.23 -17.46 41.81
CA LYS A 25 -18.26 -18.57 41.98
C LYS A 25 -18.94 -19.92 41.67
N ASP A 26 -18.18 -20.91 41.25
CA ASP A 26 -17.54 -21.95 42.06
C ASP A 26 -16.88 -23.04 41.18
N THR A 27 -15.64 -23.30 41.49
CA THR A 27 -14.99 -24.49 42.07
C THR A 27 -14.92 -25.80 41.29
N GLY A 28 -13.70 -26.34 41.31
CA GLY A 28 -13.36 -27.73 41.39
C GLY A 28 -12.35 -28.18 40.38
N ALA A 29 -11.11 -28.20 40.63
CA ALA A 29 -10.20 -29.03 41.43
C ALA A 29 -9.82 -30.38 40.81
N ALA A 30 -8.48 -30.47 40.57
CA ALA A 30 -7.57 -31.59 40.90
C ALA A 30 -7.48 -32.82 39.92
N ALA A 31 -6.36 -33.13 39.49
CA ALA A 31 -5.18 -33.84 39.92
C ALA A 31 -4.79 -34.86 38.81
N ASP A 32 -3.58 -34.89 38.40
CA ASP A 32 -2.33 -35.51 38.84
C ASP A 32 -1.98 -36.83 38.17
N THR A 33 -0.69 -37.00 38.04
CA THR A 33 0.17 -38.18 37.70
C THR A 33 0.58 -38.25 36.21
N GLY A 34 1.81 -38.04 35.80
CA GLY A 34 3.10 -38.49 36.30
C GLY A 34 3.54 -39.78 35.62
N THR A 35 4.56 -39.75 34.81
CA THR A 35 5.70 -40.70 34.94
C THR A 35 6.70 -40.53 33.79
N ASP A 36 7.97 -40.40 34.17
CA ASP A 36 9.21 -40.52 33.42
C ASP A 36 9.33 -41.80 32.57
N THR A 37 10.08 -41.71 31.48
CA THR A 37 11.12 -42.69 31.22
C THR A 37 12.20 -42.17 30.29
N ASN A 38 13.39 -42.20 30.81
CA ASN A 38 14.70 -41.97 30.24
C ASN A 38 15.10 -43.12 29.32
N SER A 39 15.80 -42.88 28.21
CA SER A 39 16.85 -43.79 27.76
C SER A 39 17.86 -43.11 26.84
N GLU A 40 19.07 -43.08 27.32
CA GLU A 40 20.30 -42.73 26.62
C GLU A 40 20.61 -43.73 25.50
N SER A 41 21.18 -43.23 24.39
CA SER A 41 22.21 -44.01 23.67
C SER A 41 23.11 -43.07 22.85
N SER A 42 24.36 -43.17 23.14
CA SER A 42 25.54 -42.51 22.57
C SER A 42 25.96 -43.12 21.22
N SER A 43 26.52 -42.33 20.30
CA SER A 43 27.93 -42.44 19.85
C SER A 43 28.28 -41.57 18.63
N SER A 44 29.40 -40.87 18.78
CA SER A 44 30.52 -40.57 17.84
C SER A 44 30.16 -40.08 16.42
N GLY A 45 30.45 -38.86 15.99
CA GLY A 45 31.76 -38.18 15.92
C GLY A 45 32.20 -38.05 14.48
N GLU A 46 32.23 -36.85 13.94
CA GLU A 46 33.21 -36.41 12.94
C GLU A 46 33.16 -34.87 12.85
N GLU A 47 34.32 -34.25 13.01
CA GLU A 47 34.55 -32.81 12.95
C GLU A 47 34.44 -32.31 11.51
N SER A 48 33.67 -31.24 11.29
CA SER A 48 33.84 -30.35 10.17
C SER A 48 33.75 -28.90 10.69
N SER A 49 34.84 -28.20 10.52
CA SER A 49 35.00 -26.80 10.89
C SER A 49 34.04 -25.89 10.09
N GLY A 50 33.05 -25.36 10.75
CA GLY A 50 32.17 -24.31 10.25
C GLY A 50 32.21 -23.14 11.21
N ALA A 51 32.19 -21.96 10.68
CA ALA A 51 32.27 -20.68 11.37
C ALA A 51 31.33 -20.60 12.57
N GLN A 52 31.90 -20.18 13.67
CA GLN A 52 31.24 -19.98 14.95
C GLN A 52 30.37 -18.69 14.82
N THR A 53 29.07 -18.88 14.64
CA THR A 53 28.10 -17.85 15.00
C THR A 53 27.88 -17.98 16.50
N ASP A 54 28.27 -16.96 17.26
CA ASP A 54 27.96 -16.85 18.68
C ASP A 54 26.43 -16.70 18.84
N ALA A 55 25.74 -17.81 18.97
CA ALA A 55 24.37 -17.83 19.47
C ALA A 55 24.46 -17.54 20.98
N ALA A 56 24.13 -16.31 21.37
CA ALA A 56 23.88 -15.97 22.76
C ALA A 56 22.64 -16.76 23.23
N ASP A 57 22.87 -17.77 24.08
CA ASP A 57 21.85 -18.66 24.66
C ASP A 57 21.12 -17.93 25.81
N GLY A 58 20.27 -16.93 25.45
CA GLY A 58 19.42 -16.18 26.38
C GLY A 58 18.22 -15.58 25.61
N PRO A 59 17.12 -15.28 26.31
CA PRO A 59 15.99 -14.62 25.66
C PRO A 59 16.44 -13.29 25.01
N VAL A 60 16.09 -13.11 23.75
CA VAL A 60 16.39 -11.89 23.00
C VAL A 60 15.69 -10.71 23.71
N GLU A 61 16.45 -9.68 24.08
CA GLU A 61 15.88 -8.49 24.69
C GLU A 61 15.03 -7.74 23.67
N VAL A 62 13.73 -7.60 23.96
CA VAL A 62 12.78 -6.93 23.06
C VAL A 62 12.78 -5.42 23.30
N THR A 63 12.96 -4.66 22.22
CA THR A 63 12.83 -3.20 22.20
C THR A 63 11.53 -2.85 21.48
N ASP A 64 10.65 -2.10 22.16
CA ASP A 64 9.43 -1.56 21.54
C ASP A 64 9.77 -0.23 20.88
N PHE A 65 9.73 -0.15 19.56
CA PHE A 65 9.86 1.09 18.81
C PHE A 65 8.49 1.64 18.43
N THR A 66 8.43 2.94 18.18
CA THR A 66 7.25 3.64 17.66
C THR A 66 7.49 4.07 16.22
N MET A 67 6.44 4.05 15.40
CA MET A 67 6.51 4.48 13.99
C MET A 67 5.30 5.34 13.67
N PHE A 68 5.51 6.40 12.91
CA PHE A 68 4.45 7.22 12.32
C PHE A 68 4.47 7.09 10.80
N ILE A 69 3.31 6.82 10.22
CA ILE A 69 3.12 6.60 8.78
C ILE A 69 2.03 7.55 8.30
N THR A 70 2.34 8.40 7.31
CA THR A 70 1.38 9.39 6.76
C THR A 70 0.46 8.79 5.69
N MET A 71 0.14 7.51 5.81
CA MET A 71 -0.87 6.85 5.00
C MET A 71 -2.07 6.44 5.87
N PRO A 72 -3.30 6.45 5.31
CA PRO A 72 -4.44 5.81 5.97
C PRO A 72 -4.18 4.32 6.16
N GLY A 73 -4.43 3.84 7.36
CA GLY A 73 -4.20 2.45 7.71
C GLY A 73 -4.80 2.11 9.07
N SER A 74 -4.55 0.91 9.52
CA SER A 74 -4.96 0.43 10.83
C SER A 74 -3.81 -0.25 11.55
N GLU A 75 -3.83 -0.20 12.88
CA GLU A 75 -2.83 -0.86 13.71
C GLU A 75 -2.76 -2.36 13.39
N ILE A 76 -1.54 -2.85 13.15
CA ILE A 76 -1.29 -4.26 12.84
C ILE A 76 -1.47 -5.07 14.13
N ASN A 77 -2.20 -6.19 14.01
CA ASN A 77 -2.38 -7.09 15.15
C ASN A 77 -1.04 -7.64 15.62
N SER A 78 -0.70 -7.38 16.88
CA SER A 78 0.55 -7.84 17.53
C SER A 78 0.67 -9.38 17.62
N ASP A 79 -0.44 -10.12 17.46
CA ASP A 79 -0.46 -11.59 17.40
C ASP A 79 -0.20 -12.12 15.97
N ASN A 80 0.10 -11.23 15.02
CA ASN A 80 0.50 -11.60 13.66
C ASN A 80 1.80 -12.43 13.70
N GLU A 81 1.85 -13.50 12.89
CA GLU A 81 2.97 -14.43 12.85
C GLU A 81 4.29 -13.76 12.47
N ILE A 82 4.26 -12.81 11.51
CA ILE A 82 5.44 -12.05 11.10
C ILE A 82 5.93 -11.16 12.24
N ALA A 83 5.04 -10.45 12.93
CA ALA A 83 5.40 -9.60 14.06
C ALA A 83 6.02 -10.41 15.21
N GLN A 84 5.53 -11.63 15.45
CA GLN A 84 6.11 -12.54 16.45
C GLN A 84 7.48 -13.03 16.02
N MET A 85 7.65 -13.43 14.76
CA MET A 85 8.95 -13.84 14.22
C MET A 85 10.00 -12.74 14.33
N ILE A 86 9.63 -11.50 14.01
CA ILE A 86 10.48 -10.30 14.16
C ILE A 86 10.89 -10.12 15.62
N ALA A 87 9.95 -10.22 16.54
CA ALA A 87 10.23 -10.10 17.97
C ALA A 87 11.15 -11.18 18.49
N ASP A 88 10.96 -12.43 18.08
CA ASP A 88 11.76 -13.58 18.51
C ASP A 88 13.17 -13.59 17.88
N LYS A 89 13.26 -13.21 16.60
CA LYS A 89 14.50 -13.26 15.83
C LYS A 89 15.41 -12.06 16.10
N TRP A 90 14.85 -10.85 16.18
CA TRP A 90 15.63 -9.61 16.29
C TRP A 90 15.35 -8.79 17.56
N GLY A 91 14.41 -9.21 18.37
CA GLY A 91 14.04 -8.50 19.59
C GLY A 91 13.46 -7.12 19.32
N VAL A 92 12.66 -6.98 18.26
CA VAL A 92 12.03 -5.71 17.87
C VAL A 92 10.52 -5.86 17.82
N LYS A 93 9.83 -4.86 18.35
CA LYS A 93 8.39 -4.65 18.14
C LYS A 93 8.18 -3.24 17.68
N ILE A 94 7.27 -3.06 16.72
CA ILE A 94 6.88 -1.74 16.21
C ILE A 94 5.45 -1.46 16.63
N LYS A 95 5.23 -0.27 17.18
CA LYS A 95 3.90 0.28 17.40
C LYS A 95 3.67 1.38 16.39
N GLU A 96 2.84 1.11 15.39
CA GLU A 96 2.51 2.05 14.35
C GLU A 96 1.46 3.07 14.80
N THR A 97 1.55 4.25 14.25
CA THR A 97 0.49 5.26 14.25
C THR A 97 0.23 5.66 12.81
N TRP A 98 -0.99 5.43 12.35
CA TRP A 98 -1.42 5.69 10.99
C TRP A 98 -2.17 7.01 10.88
N LEU A 99 -2.18 7.58 9.68
CA LEU A 99 -2.91 8.81 9.38
C LEU A 99 -4.41 8.63 9.59
N THR A 100 -5.03 9.54 10.34
CA THR A 100 -6.47 9.53 10.59
C THR A 100 -7.04 10.94 10.57
N GLY A 101 -8.01 11.19 9.68
CA GLY A 101 -8.84 12.40 9.70
C GLY A 101 -8.14 13.72 9.36
N GLN A 102 -6.93 13.68 8.79
CA GLN A 102 -6.16 14.84 8.32
C GLN A 102 -5.33 14.44 7.11
N THR A 103 -4.81 15.42 6.37
CA THR A 103 -3.91 15.15 5.25
C THR A 103 -2.49 14.81 5.74
N ALA A 104 -1.70 14.13 4.90
CA ALA A 104 -0.30 13.83 5.19
C ALA A 104 0.51 15.09 5.55
N ALA A 105 0.34 16.18 4.79
CA ALA A 105 1.01 17.45 5.04
C ALA A 105 0.62 18.09 6.39
N GLU A 106 -0.66 18.03 6.78
CA GLU A 106 -1.12 18.51 8.09
C GLU A 106 -0.55 17.69 9.24
N ALA A 107 -0.49 16.36 9.06
CA ALA A 107 0.05 15.44 10.05
C ALA A 107 1.57 15.65 10.23
N THR A 108 2.32 15.75 9.14
CA THR A 108 3.76 16.05 9.16
C THR A 108 4.03 17.41 9.80
N GLY A 109 3.27 18.45 9.44
CA GLY A 109 3.37 19.77 10.06
C GLY A 109 3.06 19.76 11.56
N THR A 110 2.09 18.94 11.99
CA THR A 110 1.76 18.76 13.41
C THR A 110 2.89 18.04 14.16
N LEU A 111 3.47 17.00 13.55
CA LEU A 111 4.60 16.26 14.10
C LEU A 111 5.80 17.20 14.31
N ILE A 112 6.16 17.98 13.31
CA ILE A 112 7.25 18.99 13.39
C ILE A 112 6.95 20.03 14.46
N ALA A 113 5.73 20.53 14.52
CA ALA A 113 5.34 21.54 15.52
C ALA A 113 5.37 21.01 16.97
N SER A 114 5.20 19.71 17.18
CA SER A 114 5.30 19.07 18.50
C SER A 114 6.74 19.08 19.03
N GLY A 115 7.73 18.93 18.14
CA GLY A 115 9.13 18.72 18.49
C GLY A 115 9.39 17.41 19.22
N GLU A 116 8.46 16.46 19.17
CA GLU A 116 8.57 15.11 19.74
C GLU A 116 8.34 14.11 18.60
N TYR A 117 9.31 13.24 18.33
CA TYR A 117 9.30 12.36 17.17
C TYR A 117 9.24 10.89 17.59
N PRO A 118 8.47 10.03 16.88
CA PRO A 118 8.57 8.58 17.05
C PRO A 118 9.94 8.08 16.60
N ASP A 119 10.28 6.84 16.96
CA ASP A 119 11.58 6.26 16.61
C ASP A 119 11.78 6.17 15.08
N PHE A 120 10.73 5.74 14.35
CA PHE A 120 10.69 5.72 12.88
C PHE A 120 9.63 6.67 12.33
N VAL A 121 9.92 7.25 11.18
CA VAL A 121 9.00 8.13 10.46
C VAL A 121 9.00 7.76 8.97
N ASP A 122 7.79 7.65 8.41
CA ASP A 122 7.54 7.51 6.98
C ASP A 122 6.51 8.56 6.57
N THR A 123 6.93 9.57 5.81
CA THR A 123 6.07 10.65 5.33
C THR A 123 6.26 10.91 3.84
N ASP A 124 5.22 11.46 3.20
CA ASP A 124 5.25 11.81 1.77
C ASP A 124 6.28 12.89 1.43
N ASP A 125 6.64 13.74 2.39
CA ASP A 125 7.61 14.83 2.22
C ASP A 125 8.63 14.81 3.37
N MET A 126 9.67 14.00 3.19
CA MET A 126 10.78 13.88 4.13
C MET A 126 11.63 15.15 4.22
N SER A 127 11.62 16.02 3.21
CA SER A 127 12.44 17.23 3.17
C SER A 127 12.09 18.19 4.29
N GLN A 128 10.83 18.29 4.67
CA GLN A 128 10.39 19.13 5.79
C GLN A 128 10.94 18.64 7.14
N LEU A 129 11.11 17.34 7.32
CA LEU A 129 11.70 16.77 8.53
C LEU A 129 13.21 16.99 8.56
N VAL A 130 13.89 16.95 7.41
CA VAL A 130 15.32 17.33 7.31
C VAL A 130 15.50 18.79 7.65
N ASP A 131 14.69 19.68 7.08
CA ASP A 131 14.73 21.12 7.37
C ASP A 131 14.44 21.44 8.85
N ALA A 132 13.64 20.60 9.51
CA ALA A 132 13.36 20.70 10.94
C ALA A 132 14.42 20.06 11.84
N GLU A 133 15.51 19.54 11.28
CA GLU A 133 16.55 18.78 11.98
C GLU A 133 15.98 17.61 12.82
N ALA A 134 14.91 16.97 12.34
CA ALA A 134 14.18 15.92 13.04
C ALA A 134 14.73 14.51 12.82
N LEU A 135 15.60 14.33 11.83
CA LEU A 135 16.10 13.03 11.39
C LEU A 135 17.60 12.90 11.62
N ILE A 136 18.09 11.68 11.86
CA ILE A 136 19.52 11.39 11.92
C ILE A 136 20.07 11.07 10.53
N PRO A 137 21.31 11.51 10.18
CA PRO A 137 22.00 11.04 8.98
C PRO A 137 22.29 9.54 9.07
N LEU A 138 22.04 8.81 7.97
CA LEU A 138 22.20 7.36 7.91
C LEU A 138 23.54 6.90 7.30
N ASP A 139 24.38 7.82 6.81
CA ASP A 139 25.62 7.47 6.10
C ASP A 139 26.53 6.55 6.91
N ASP A 140 26.82 6.90 8.17
CA ASP A 140 27.69 6.11 9.06
C ASP A 140 27.06 4.74 9.41
N TYR A 141 25.72 4.66 9.45
CA TYR A 141 24.99 3.40 9.67
C TYR A 141 25.06 2.51 8.42
N ILE A 142 24.83 3.06 7.23
CA ILE A 142 24.93 2.33 5.95
C ILE A 142 26.35 1.75 5.80
N ASP A 143 27.39 2.50 6.14
CA ASP A 143 28.78 2.05 6.05
C ASP A 143 29.15 0.93 7.03
N GLN A 144 28.39 0.76 8.12
CA GLN A 144 28.59 -0.35 9.06
C GLN A 144 28.09 -1.70 8.49
N TYR A 145 27.22 -1.68 7.48
CA TYR A 145 26.64 -2.88 6.86
C TYR A 145 27.00 -2.95 5.35
N PRO A 146 28.26 -3.26 5.01
CA PRO A 146 28.74 -3.22 3.63
C PRO A 146 28.01 -4.21 2.71
N GLU A 147 27.56 -5.37 3.21
CA GLU A 147 26.80 -6.32 2.43
C GLU A 147 25.45 -5.74 2.01
N PHE A 148 24.70 -5.15 2.94
CA PHE A 148 23.48 -4.42 2.65
C PHE A 148 23.72 -3.27 1.68
N ARG A 149 24.69 -2.40 1.97
CA ARG A 149 25.02 -1.24 1.14
C ARG A 149 25.32 -1.64 -0.31
N ASP A 150 26.16 -2.67 -0.49
CA ASP A 150 26.69 -3.03 -1.82
C ASP A 150 25.71 -3.93 -2.60
N THR A 151 24.71 -4.54 -1.94
CA THR A 151 23.70 -5.40 -2.53
C THR A 151 22.38 -4.66 -2.80
N TRP A 152 21.98 -3.78 -1.89
CA TRP A 152 20.63 -3.20 -1.91
C TRP A 152 20.45 -2.17 -3.03
N PHE A 153 21.39 -1.26 -3.18
CA PHE A 153 21.40 -0.25 -4.22
C PHE A 153 22.80 -0.10 -4.83
N THR A 154 22.84 0.27 -6.10
CA THR A 154 24.07 0.75 -6.74
C THR A 154 24.51 2.07 -6.11
N LYS A 155 25.78 2.44 -6.32
CA LYS A 155 26.27 3.74 -5.84
C LYS A 155 25.45 4.91 -6.40
N GLU A 156 25.08 4.83 -7.67
CA GLU A 156 24.28 5.86 -8.36
C GLU A 156 22.89 5.99 -7.74
N GLU A 157 22.29 4.89 -7.28
CA GLU A 157 21.00 4.89 -6.59
C GLU A 157 21.12 5.45 -5.18
N TRP A 158 22.14 5.05 -4.41
CA TRP A 158 22.44 5.68 -3.12
C TRP A 158 22.62 7.20 -3.25
N ASP A 159 23.34 7.66 -4.30
CA ASP A 159 23.57 9.09 -4.54
C ASP A 159 22.26 9.85 -4.80
N LYS A 160 21.20 9.18 -5.28
CA LYS A 160 19.87 9.79 -5.47
C LYS A 160 19.16 10.11 -4.13
N PHE A 161 19.43 9.38 -3.06
CA PHE A 161 18.88 9.69 -1.73
C PHE A 161 19.59 10.84 -1.02
N ARG A 162 20.75 11.29 -1.53
CA ARG A 162 21.49 12.37 -0.89
C ARG A 162 20.77 13.69 -0.97
N GLN A 163 20.58 14.28 0.18
CA GLN A 163 20.01 15.61 0.31
C GLN A 163 21.05 16.69 -0.06
N PRO A 164 20.64 17.97 -0.21
CA PRO A 164 21.57 19.06 -0.60
C PRO A 164 22.76 19.26 0.33
N ASP A 165 22.68 18.84 1.59
CA ASP A 165 23.78 18.85 2.58
C ASP A 165 24.75 17.67 2.39
N GLY A 166 24.46 16.73 1.51
CA GLY A 166 25.27 15.57 1.16
C GLY A 166 24.99 14.31 1.96
N HIS A 167 24.01 14.32 2.85
CA HIS A 167 23.65 13.19 3.70
C HIS A 167 22.41 12.42 3.20
N ILE A 168 22.30 11.16 3.61
CA ILE A 168 21.13 10.29 3.42
C ILE A 168 20.39 10.23 4.75
N TYR A 169 19.08 10.49 4.74
CA TYR A 169 18.24 10.50 5.95
C TYR A 169 17.17 9.42 5.97
N TRP A 170 16.83 8.84 4.82
CA TRP A 170 15.86 7.74 4.72
C TRP A 170 16.29 6.76 3.66
N ILE A 171 15.73 5.56 3.74
CA ILE A 171 15.81 4.53 2.71
C ILE A 171 14.41 4.11 2.31
N ASN A 172 14.21 3.83 1.03
CA ASN A 172 12.95 3.30 0.54
C ASN A 172 13.14 1.83 0.15
N PRO A 173 12.59 0.90 0.94
CA PRO A 173 12.66 -0.53 0.63
C PRO A 173 11.64 -0.98 -0.42
N PHE A 174 10.70 -0.11 -0.82
CA PHE A 174 9.62 -0.47 -1.73
C PHE A 174 10.14 -0.88 -3.11
N GLY A 175 9.68 -2.02 -3.58
CA GLY A 175 10.07 -2.55 -4.88
C GLY A 175 11.47 -3.14 -4.94
N ASN A 176 12.13 -3.37 -3.80
CA ASN A 176 13.43 -3.99 -3.73
C ASN A 176 13.44 -5.09 -2.65
N THR A 177 13.84 -6.30 -3.03
CA THR A 177 13.98 -7.44 -2.14
C THR A 177 15.33 -8.08 -2.36
N MET A 178 16.13 -8.21 -1.32
CA MET A 178 17.48 -8.79 -1.37
C MET A 178 18.38 -8.12 -2.45
N GLY A 179 18.17 -6.83 -2.70
CA GLY A 179 18.92 -6.07 -3.70
C GLY A 179 18.43 -6.27 -5.14
N GLU A 180 17.32 -6.98 -5.34
CA GLU A 180 16.72 -7.13 -6.66
C GLU A 180 15.37 -6.41 -6.73
N SER A 181 15.13 -5.70 -7.83
CA SER A 181 13.86 -5.04 -8.06
C SER A 181 12.74 -6.08 -8.18
N THR A 182 11.71 -5.91 -7.36
CA THR A 182 10.51 -6.74 -7.39
C THR A 182 9.38 -6.10 -8.16
N THR A 183 9.61 -4.90 -8.70
CA THR A 183 8.62 -4.19 -9.50
C THR A 183 8.28 -4.98 -10.74
N THR A 184 6.98 -5.15 -10.98
CA THR A 184 6.47 -5.87 -12.13
C THR A 184 6.57 -5.03 -13.38
N THR A 185 6.46 -5.68 -14.53
CA THR A 185 6.50 -5.00 -15.83
C THR A 185 5.24 -4.17 -16.13
N HIS A 186 4.25 -4.08 -15.25
CA HIS A 186 3.02 -3.35 -15.51
C HIS A 186 2.52 -2.49 -14.35
N ASN A 187 3.28 -2.35 -13.30
CA ASN A 187 2.91 -1.56 -12.12
C ASN A 187 1.45 -1.78 -11.62
N ASP A 188 0.86 -2.91 -11.97
CA ASP A 188 -0.49 -3.38 -11.60
C ASP A 188 -1.66 -2.45 -11.95
N GLU A 189 -1.44 -1.33 -12.64
CA GLU A 189 -2.50 -0.41 -13.05
C GLU A 189 -3.02 -0.72 -14.46
N ALA A 190 -4.35 -0.84 -14.56
CA ALA A 190 -4.99 -1.21 -15.82
C ALA A 190 -6.47 -0.78 -15.88
N PHE A 191 -7.04 -0.89 -17.07
CA PHE A 191 -8.49 -1.06 -17.23
C PHE A 191 -8.86 -2.49 -16.85
N TRP A 192 -9.61 -2.64 -15.78
CA TRP A 192 -10.09 -3.94 -15.31
C TRP A 192 -11.49 -4.22 -15.83
N ILE A 193 -11.75 -5.49 -16.16
CA ILE A 193 -13.07 -5.96 -16.56
C ILE A 193 -13.39 -7.32 -15.93
N GLN A 194 -14.64 -7.55 -15.55
CA GLN A 194 -15.02 -8.86 -15.00
C GLN A 194 -14.99 -9.96 -16.07
N VAL A 195 -14.49 -11.13 -15.68
CA VAL A 195 -14.39 -12.32 -16.53
C VAL A 195 -15.75 -12.69 -17.13
N ARG A 196 -16.84 -12.64 -16.35
CA ARG A 196 -18.19 -12.95 -16.83
C ARG A 196 -18.66 -12.07 -18.00
N VAL A 197 -18.15 -10.82 -18.08
CA VAL A 197 -18.45 -9.91 -19.19
C VAL A 197 -17.79 -10.41 -20.46
N LEU A 198 -16.51 -10.80 -20.36
CA LEU A 198 -15.76 -11.34 -21.49
C LEU A 198 -16.32 -12.68 -21.95
N GLU A 199 -16.67 -13.58 -21.03
CA GLU A 199 -17.31 -14.87 -21.33
C GLU A 199 -18.64 -14.68 -22.07
N TRP A 200 -19.49 -13.79 -21.59
CA TRP A 200 -20.76 -13.47 -22.22
C TRP A 200 -20.59 -12.92 -23.63
N ALA A 201 -19.58 -12.04 -23.82
CA ALA A 201 -19.28 -11.42 -25.11
C ALA A 201 -18.52 -12.35 -26.07
N GLY A 202 -18.06 -13.52 -25.62
CA GLY A 202 -17.29 -14.47 -26.44
C GLY A 202 -15.83 -14.07 -26.63
N TYR A 203 -15.25 -13.36 -25.67
CA TYR A 203 -13.86 -12.89 -25.65
C TYR A 203 -13.49 -12.05 -26.88
N PRO A 204 -14.15 -10.90 -27.11
CA PRO A 204 -13.85 -10.03 -28.22
C PRO A 204 -12.45 -9.43 -28.11
N ASP A 205 -11.87 -9.04 -29.23
CA ASP A 205 -10.64 -8.26 -29.25
C ASP A 205 -10.95 -6.82 -28.84
N ILE A 206 -10.55 -6.44 -27.62
CA ILE A 206 -10.79 -5.13 -27.01
C ILE A 206 -9.47 -4.37 -27.03
N GLN A 207 -9.33 -3.39 -27.92
CA GLN A 207 -8.10 -2.61 -28.09
C GLN A 207 -8.24 -1.15 -27.65
N THR A 208 -9.46 -0.62 -27.69
CA THR A 208 -9.71 0.80 -27.46
C THR A 208 -10.74 1.04 -26.34
N LEU A 209 -10.80 2.28 -25.87
CA LEU A 209 -11.87 2.71 -24.95
C LEU A 209 -13.27 2.50 -25.53
N ASP A 210 -13.43 2.71 -26.84
CA ASP A 210 -14.74 2.50 -27.49
C ASP A 210 -15.13 1.03 -27.46
N ASP A 211 -14.19 0.11 -27.72
CA ASP A 211 -14.43 -1.33 -27.62
C ASP A 211 -14.79 -1.72 -26.18
N TYR A 212 -14.04 -1.20 -25.21
CA TYR A 212 -14.24 -1.48 -23.80
C TYR A 212 -15.65 -1.06 -23.32
N PHE A 213 -16.01 0.20 -23.52
CA PHE A 213 -17.32 0.68 -23.12
C PHE A 213 -18.45 0.03 -23.91
N LYS A 214 -18.24 -0.26 -25.19
CA LYS A 214 -19.23 -0.99 -26.01
C LYS A 214 -19.57 -2.35 -25.40
N VAL A 215 -18.59 -3.11 -24.96
CA VAL A 215 -18.80 -4.42 -24.34
C VAL A 215 -19.55 -4.28 -23.01
N LEU A 216 -19.20 -3.28 -22.18
CA LEU A 216 -19.89 -3.00 -20.92
C LEU A 216 -21.35 -2.58 -21.15
N GLU A 217 -21.60 -1.69 -22.12
CA GLU A 217 -22.95 -1.25 -22.51
C GLU A 217 -23.82 -2.43 -22.97
N ASP A 218 -23.28 -3.25 -23.88
CA ASP A 218 -24.00 -4.41 -24.41
C ASP A 218 -24.30 -5.44 -23.32
N TYR A 219 -23.35 -5.66 -22.41
CA TYR A 219 -23.56 -6.55 -21.27
C TYR A 219 -24.66 -6.06 -20.34
N ILE A 220 -24.65 -4.79 -19.93
CA ILE A 220 -25.70 -4.23 -19.06
C ILE A 220 -27.08 -4.24 -19.75
N ALA A 221 -27.15 -3.97 -21.05
CA ALA A 221 -28.40 -4.02 -21.78
C ALA A 221 -29.03 -5.42 -21.73
N ALA A 222 -28.19 -6.47 -21.75
CA ALA A 222 -28.66 -7.87 -21.66
C ALA A 222 -28.79 -8.36 -20.20
N ASN A 223 -27.99 -7.87 -19.29
CA ASN A 223 -27.86 -8.29 -17.89
C ASN A 223 -27.89 -7.07 -16.96
N PRO A 224 -29.02 -6.38 -16.80
CA PRO A 224 -29.07 -5.12 -16.03
C PRO A 224 -28.89 -5.31 -14.53
N THR A 225 -29.09 -6.53 -14.03
CA THR A 225 -29.02 -6.84 -12.60
C THR A 225 -28.21 -8.09 -12.32
N MET A 226 -27.72 -8.17 -11.09
CA MET A 226 -27.26 -9.42 -10.49
C MET A 226 -28.44 -10.40 -10.29
N GLU A 227 -28.15 -11.65 -9.92
CA GLU A 227 -29.16 -12.68 -9.62
C GLU A 227 -30.13 -12.29 -8.49
N ASP A 228 -29.65 -11.49 -7.53
CA ASP A 228 -30.44 -10.99 -6.40
C ASP A 228 -31.32 -9.78 -6.76
N GLY A 229 -31.26 -9.31 -8.00
CA GLY A 229 -31.96 -8.13 -8.48
C GLY A 229 -31.24 -6.80 -8.28
N THR A 230 -30.07 -6.79 -7.67
CA THR A 230 -29.24 -5.58 -7.53
C THR A 230 -28.72 -5.12 -8.89
N GLN A 231 -28.78 -3.82 -9.17
CA GLN A 231 -28.35 -3.29 -10.46
C GLN A 231 -26.84 -3.39 -10.65
N ASN A 232 -26.43 -3.83 -11.82
CA ASN A 232 -25.04 -3.77 -12.26
C ASN A 232 -24.62 -2.31 -12.52
N ILE A 233 -23.34 -2.03 -12.28
CA ILE A 233 -22.68 -0.76 -12.56
C ILE A 233 -21.66 -1.02 -13.66
N ALA A 234 -21.76 -0.32 -14.80
CA ALA A 234 -20.84 -0.54 -15.90
C ALA A 234 -19.40 -0.16 -15.53
N TYR A 235 -19.23 1.04 -14.99
CA TYR A 235 -17.94 1.58 -14.70
C TYR A 235 -18.01 2.49 -13.46
N THR A 236 -17.04 2.39 -12.57
CA THR A 236 -16.88 3.29 -11.41
C THR A 236 -15.44 3.82 -11.35
N ILE A 237 -15.25 4.96 -10.72
CA ILE A 237 -13.96 5.62 -10.57
C ILE A 237 -13.77 5.97 -9.10
N LEU A 238 -12.59 5.73 -8.56
CA LEU A 238 -12.19 6.23 -7.24
C LEU A 238 -11.42 7.52 -7.41
N CYS A 239 -11.83 8.57 -6.66
CA CYS A 239 -11.21 9.90 -6.73
C CYS A 239 -10.91 10.46 -5.33
N GLU A 240 -10.91 9.63 -4.30
CA GLU A 240 -10.65 10.07 -2.93
C GLU A 240 -9.16 10.25 -2.70
N ASP A 241 -8.79 11.47 -2.26
CA ASP A 241 -7.44 11.82 -1.83
C ASP A 241 -6.38 11.45 -2.90
N TRP A 242 -5.24 10.88 -2.49
CA TRP A 242 -4.16 10.48 -3.40
C TRP A 242 -4.56 9.41 -4.43
N ARG A 243 -5.67 8.67 -4.20
CA ARG A 243 -6.23 7.70 -5.16
C ARG A 243 -6.83 8.32 -6.41
N TYR A 244 -6.69 9.63 -6.56
CA TYR A 244 -7.10 10.33 -7.77
C TYR A 244 -6.39 9.82 -9.04
N PHE A 245 -5.29 9.08 -8.88
CA PHE A 245 -4.60 8.39 -9.97
C PHE A 245 -5.52 7.45 -10.76
N CYS A 246 -6.53 6.83 -10.13
CA CYS A 246 -7.52 5.99 -10.82
C CYS A 246 -8.29 6.73 -11.92
N LEU A 247 -8.34 8.06 -11.87
CA LEU A 247 -8.88 8.89 -12.95
C LEU A 247 -7.78 9.41 -13.87
N GLU A 248 -6.67 9.91 -13.32
CA GLU A 248 -5.69 10.68 -14.09
C GLU A 248 -4.74 9.81 -14.91
N ASN A 249 -4.20 8.74 -14.33
CA ASN A 249 -3.08 8.00 -14.95
C ASN A 249 -3.45 7.31 -16.27
N ALA A 250 -4.71 6.96 -16.45
CA ALA A 250 -5.16 6.34 -17.71
C ALA A 250 -4.78 7.14 -18.97
N GLY A 251 -4.67 8.47 -18.86
CA GLY A 251 -4.24 9.32 -19.96
C GLY A 251 -2.85 9.01 -20.51
N GLN A 252 -1.94 8.49 -19.69
CA GLN A 252 -0.57 8.12 -20.09
C GLN A 252 -0.57 6.86 -20.95
N PHE A 253 -1.03 5.75 -20.38
CA PHE A 253 -0.92 4.47 -21.08
C PHE A 253 -1.90 4.34 -22.24
N LEU A 254 -3.03 5.04 -22.23
CA LEU A 254 -3.91 5.17 -23.40
C LEU A 254 -3.21 5.85 -24.59
N ALA A 255 -2.28 6.77 -24.31
CA ALA A 255 -1.44 7.41 -25.34
C ALA A 255 -0.27 6.53 -25.79
N GLY A 256 -0.14 5.30 -25.29
CA GLY A 256 0.93 4.35 -25.63
C GLY A 256 2.23 4.57 -24.85
N TYR A 257 2.21 5.39 -23.80
CA TYR A 257 3.36 5.57 -22.91
C TYR A 257 3.39 4.51 -21.80
N PRO A 258 4.56 4.26 -21.19
CA PRO A 258 4.64 3.51 -19.95
C PRO A 258 3.85 4.20 -18.84
N ASN A 259 3.43 3.44 -17.85
CA ASN A 259 2.76 3.98 -16.66
C ASN A 259 3.81 4.42 -15.61
N ASP A 260 4.49 5.53 -15.86
CA ASP A 260 5.67 5.98 -15.13
C ASP A 260 5.39 7.14 -14.15
N GLY A 261 4.16 7.39 -13.78
CA GLY A 261 3.81 8.43 -12.81
C GLY A 261 3.16 9.67 -13.40
N SER A 262 3.54 10.86 -12.93
CA SER A 262 2.74 12.07 -13.13
C SER A 262 3.06 12.88 -14.40
N VAL A 263 4.02 12.46 -15.22
CA VAL A 263 4.45 13.16 -16.43
C VAL A 263 4.82 12.18 -17.53
N LEU A 264 4.70 12.62 -18.80
CA LEU A 264 5.25 11.89 -19.94
C LEU A 264 6.74 12.18 -20.04
N VAL A 265 7.56 11.14 -20.09
CA VAL A 265 9.01 11.26 -20.29
C VAL A 265 9.37 10.73 -21.68
N ASP A 266 9.87 11.60 -22.54
CA ASP A 266 10.49 11.20 -23.80
C ASP A 266 11.99 11.00 -23.57
N LYS A 267 12.42 9.73 -23.53
CA LYS A 267 13.82 9.37 -23.25
C LYS A 267 14.79 9.67 -24.41
N GLU A 268 14.28 9.79 -25.64
CA GLU A 268 15.12 10.11 -26.79
C GLU A 268 15.45 11.60 -26.82
N THR A 269 14.46 12.44 -26.55
CA THR A 269 14.63 13.90 -26.58
C THR A 269 14.96 14.50 -25.21
N LEU A 270 14.85 13.72 -24.12
CA LEU A 270 14.98 14.15 -22.72
C LEU A 270 14.01 15.31 -22.39
N THR A 271 12.80 15.21 -22.91
CA THR A 271 11.76 16.21 -22.65
C THR A 271 10.67 15.63 -21.75
N ILE A 272 10.06 16.51 -20.94
CA ILE A 272 8.94 16.19 -20.06
C ILE A 272 7.69 16.83 -20.63
N GLY A 273 6.62 16.05 -20.75
CA GLY A 273 5.31 16.49 -21.17
C GLY A 273 4.27 16.33 -20.06
N ASP A 274 3.28 17.21 -20.07
CA ASP A 274 2.09 17.08 -19.23
C ASP A 274 1.03 16.27 -19.99
N TYR A 275 0.77 15.04 -19.56
CA TYR A 275 -0.22 14.19 -20.21
C TYR A 275 -1.65 14.69 -20.00
N ASN A 276 -1.93 15.44 -18.91
CA ASN A 276 -3.26 15.98 -18.65
C ASN A 276 -3.71 16.99 -19.71
N THR A 277 -2.79 17.58 -20.43
CA THR A 277 -3.08 18.52 -21.56
C THR A 277 -2.99 17.85 -22.94
N SER A 278 -2.74 16.53 -22.99
CA SER A 278 -2.64 15.79 -24.25
C SER A 278 -3.98 15.58 -24.95
N GLU A 279 -3.97 15.41 -26.28
CA GLU A 279 -5.19 15.08 -27.04
C GLU A 279 -5.73 13.69 -26.68
N ASP A 280 -4.88 12.76 -26.24
CA ASP A 280 -5.29 11.41 -25.81
C ASP A 280 -6.04 11.46 -24.46
N THR A 281 -5.55 12.20 -23.49
CA THR A 281 -6.27 12.43 -22.23
C THR A 281 -7.59 13.17 -22.48
N LYS A 282 -7.61 14.11 -23.40
CA LYS A 282 -8.85 14.78 -23.79
C LYS A 282 -9.87 13.81 -24.38
N LYS A 283 -9.45 12.88 -25.27
CA LYS A 283 -10.31 11.82 -25.82
C LYS A 283 -10.85 10.93 -24.69
N TYR A 284 -9.99 10.57 -23.74
CA TYR A 284 -10.37 9.77 -22.57
C TYR A 284 -11.44 10.47 -21.73
N LEU A 285 -11.21 11.71 -21.32
CA LEU A 285 -12.17 12.48 -20.53
C LEU A 285 -13.48 12.79 -21.30
N GLN A 286 -13.41 12.97 -22.61
CA GLN A 286 -14.61 13.11 -23.45
C GLN A 286 -15.40 11.81 -23.46
N LYS A 287 -14.74 10.65 -23.57
CA LYS A 287 -15.38 9.34 -23.51
C LYS A 287 -16.04 9.11 -22.16
N LEU A 288 -15.35 9.38 -21.06
CA LEU A 288 -15.94 9.27 -19.72
C LEU A 288 -17.17 10.18 -19.56
N ASN A 289 -17.13 11.42 -20.09
CA ASN A 289 -18.26 12.33 -20.06
C ASN A 289 -19.45 11.82 -20.89
N GLU A 290 -19.21 11.23 -22.06
CA GLU A 290 -20.23 10.61 -22.87
C GLU A 290 -20.90 9.46 -22.12
N GLU A 291 -20.12 8.56 -21.53
CA GLU A 291 -20.62 7.40 -20.79
C GLU A 291 -21.35 7.81 -19.50
N TYR A 292 -20.87 8.85 -18.81
CA TYR A 292 -21.57 9.44 -17.68
C TYR A 292 -22.96 9.95 -18.07
N ASN A 293 -23.05 10.71 -19.18
CA ASN A 293 -24.33 11.24 -19.67
C ASN A 293 -25.30 10.15 -20.14
N LYS A 294 -24.79 8.97 -20.56
CA LYS A 294 -25.59 7.77 -20.86
C LYS A 294 -26.03 7.02 -19.61
N GLY A 295 -25.42 7.29 -18.44
CA GLY A 295 -25.68 6.60 -17.18
C GLY A 295 -24.86 5.31 -16.98
N PHE A 296 -23.74 5.13 -17.71
CA PHE A 296 -22.86 3.97 -17.58
C PHE A 296 -21.70 4.20 -16.60
N VAL A 297 -21.34 5.43 -16.31
CA VAL A 297 -20.41 5.76 -15.22
C VAL A 297 -21.20 5.98 -13.94
N ASP A 298 -20.78 5.34 -12.87
CA ASP A 298 -21.37 5.50 -11.54
C ASP A 298 -21.40 6.98 -11.11
N PRO A 299 -22.58 7.55 -10.79
CA PRO A 299 -22.68 8.95 -10.41
C PRO A 299 -21.96 9.27 -9.08
N GLU A 300 -21.69 8.27 -8.23
CA GLU A 300 -20.98 8.43 -6.97
C GLU A 300 -19.44 8.42 -7.15
N SER A 301 -18.93 8.15 -8.35
CA SER A 301 -17.48 8.04 -8.65
C SER A 301 -16.64 9.18 -8.11
N PHE A 302 -17.18 10.42 -8.10
CA PHE A 302 -16.43 11.61 -7.68
C PHE A 302 -16.65 12.01 -6.21
N THR A 303 -17.41 11.21 -5.46
CA THR A 303 -17.79 11.53 -4.07
C THR A 303 -17.70 10.35 -3.11
N GLN A 304 -17.56 9.13 -3.65
CA GLN A 304 -17.43 7.92 -2.83
C GLN A 304 -16.07 7.89 -2.12
N THR A 305 -16.08 7.39 -0.90
CA THR A 305 -14.86 7.08 -0.16
C THR A 305 -14.25 5.75 -0.65
N TYR A 306 -13.00 5.50 -0.27
CA TYR A 306 -12.34 4.23 -0.55
C TYR A 306 -13.12 3.03 0.03
N ASP A 307 -13.59 3.15 1.27
CA ASP A 307 -14.38 2.10 1.90
C ASP A 307 -15.68 1.83 1.15
N GLU A 308 -16.38 2.87 0.68
CA GLU A 308 -17.59 2.74 -0.14
C GLU A 308 -17.29 2.11 -1.50
N TYR A 309 -16.17 2.46 -2.12
CA TYR A 309 -15.69 1.88 -3.36
C TYR A 309 -15.40 0.38 -3.20
N ILE A 310 -14.60 -0.02 -2.22
CA ILE A 310 -14.28 -1.42 -1.93
C ILE A 310 -15.55 -2.22 -1.58
N ALA A 311 -16.45 -1.67 -0.76
CA ALA A 311 -17.71 -2.30 -0.47
C ALA A 311 -18.56 -2.51 -1.72
N LYS A 312 -18.57 -1.55 -2.65
CA LYS A 312 -19.28 -1.61 -3.93
C LYS A 312 -18.70 -2.68 -4.85
N LEU A 313 -17.37 -2.74 -5.02
CA LEU A 313 -16.68 -3.79 -5.78
C LEU A 313 -16.97 -5.17 -5.20
N SER A 314 -16.89 -5.32 -3.87
CA SER A 314 -17.10 -6.57 -3.14
C SER A 314 -18.50 -7.19 -3.33
N THR A 315 -19.49 -6.42 -3.81
CA THR A 315 -20.80 -6.98 -4.20
C THR A 315 -20.78 -7.76 -5.51
N GLY A 316 -19.72 -7.65 -6.31
CA GLY A 316 -19.60 -8.24 -7.65
C GLY A 316 -20.38 -7.50 -8.73
N ARG A 317 -21.10 -6.42 -8.43
CA ARG A 317 -21.98 -5.71 -9.38
C ARG A 317 -21.26 -4.68 -10.28
N VAL A 318 -20.04 -4.27 -9.97
CA VAL A 318 -19.23 -3.36 -10.78
C VAL A 318 -18.53 -4.16 -11.87
N LEU A 319 -18.73 -3.79 -13.12
CA LEU A 319 -18.23 -4.56 -14.27
C LEU A 319 -16.85 -4.16 -14.71
N GLY A 320 -16.46 -2.89 -14.48
CA GLY A 320 -15.14 -2.38 -14.85
C GLY A 320 -14.73 -1.10 -14.12
N MET A 321 -13.44 -0.84 -14.07
CA MET A 321 -12.81 0.36 -13.50
C MET A 321 -11.37 0.48 -14.02
N VAL A 322 -10.73 1.62 -13.71
CA VAL A 322 -9.27 1.76 -13.70
C VAL A 322 -8.81 1.78 -12.25
N ASP A 323 -7.80 0.99 -11.94
CA ASP A 323 -7.22 0.91 -10.61
C ASP A 323 -5.90 0.17 -10.66
N GLN A 324 -5.14 0.20 -9.58
CA GLN A 324 -3.99 -0.66 -9.35
C GLN A 324 -4.42 -1.93 -8.59
N TRP A 325 -3.85 -3.07 -8.98
CA TRP A 325 -4.26 -4.36 -8.42
C TRP A 325 -4.18 -4.41 -6.90
N TRP A 326 -3.12 -3.86 -6.32
CA TRP A 326 -2.90 -3.82 -4.88
C TRP A 326 -3.96 -2.99 -4.12
N ASP A 327 -4.57 -1.98 -4.74
CA ASP A 327 -5.54 -1.09 -4.07
C ASP A 327 -6.90 -1.77 -3.82
N PHE A 328 -7.32 -2.70 -4.69
CA PHE A 328 -8.63 -3.34 -4.54
C PHE A 328 -8.59 -4.86 -4.37
N ALA A 329 -7.64 -5.55 -5.03
CA ALA A 329 -7.81 -6.96 -5.32
C ALA A 329 -7.67 -7.87 -4.09
N TYR A 330 -6.84 -7.55 -3.13
CA TYR A 330 -6.69 -8.35 -1.92
C TYR A 330 -8.04 -8.53 -1.20
N THR A 331 -8.68 -7.42 -0.85
CA THR A 331 -9.96 -7.43 -0.14
C THR A 331 -11.09 -8.00 -1.01
N VAL A 332 -11.20 -7.53 -2.26
CA VAL A 332 -12.31 -7.90 -3.15
C VAL A 332 -12.26 -9.37 -3.53
N ASN A 333 -11.08 -9.91 -3.86
CA ASN A 333 -10.94 -11.33 -4.20
C ASN A 333 -11.23 -12.25 -3.03
N ASP A 334 -10.85 -11.87 -1.81
CA ASP A 334 -11.18 -12.65 -0.61
C ASP A 334 -12.68 -12.69 -0.35
N VAL A 335 -13.37 -11.56 -0.50
CA VAL A 335 -14.84 -11.52 -0.41
C VAL A 335 -15.49 -12.35 -1.51
N PHE A 336 -14.97 -12.30 -2.74
CA PHE A 336 -15.50 -13.10 -3.85
C PHE A 336 -15.39 -14.60 -3.57
N LYS A 337 -14.24 -15.08 -3.07
CA LYS A 337 -14.06 -16.48 -2.64
C LYS A 337 -15.05 -16.86 -1.54
N GLN A 338 -15.20 -16.03 -0.51
CA GLN A 338 -16.09 -16.30 0.62
C GLN A 338 -17.57 -16.37 0.20
N GLN A 339 -17.97 -15.58 -0.80
CA GLN A 339 -19.35 -15.51 -1.30
C GLN A 339 -19.60 -16.37 -2.54
N GLY A 340 -18.59 -17.03 -3.09
CA GLY A 340 -18.68 -17.82 -4.32
C GLY A 340 -18.94 -16.97 -5.57
N LEU A 341 -18.55 -15.70 -5.55
CA LEU A 341 -18.66 -14.78 -6.69
C LEU A 341 -17.56 -15.01 -7.71
N ASP A 342 -16.41 -15.53 -7.28
CA ASP A 342 -15.32 -15.98 -8.13
C ASP A 342 -15.79 -17.06 -9.12
N ALA A 343 -16.52 -18.06 -8.63
CA ALA A 343 -17.12 -19.11 -9.47
C ALA A 343 -18.19 -18.58 -10.46
N LYS A 344 -18.68 -17.35 -10.27
CA LYS A 344 -19.61 -16.65 -11.16
C LYS A 344 -18.92 -15.71 -12.14
N GLY A 345 -17.59 -15.72 -12.17
CA GLY A 345 -16.78 -14.89 -13.06
C GLY A 345 -16.76 -13.40 -12.69
N CYS A 346 -16.98 -13.06 -11.41
CA CYS A 346 -16.89 -11.67 -10.93
C CYS A 346 -15.44 -11.19 -10.77
N ASN A 347 -14.45 -12.08 -10.84
CA ASN A 347 -13.04 -11.69 -10.82
C ASN A 347 -12.71 -10.76 -11.98
N TYR A 348 -11.76 -9.86 -11.73
CA TYR A 348 -11.30 -8.90 -12.73
C TYR A 348 -10.04 -9.39 -13.43
N VAL A 349 -9.91 -9.02 -14.69
CA VAL A 349 -8.69 -9.21 -15.50
C VAL A 349 -8.29 -7.87 -16.13
N PRO A 350 -6.99 -7.60 -16.27
CA PRO A 350 -6.51 -6.37 -16.85
C PRO A 350 -6.61 -6.39 -18.38
N LEU A 351 -6.86 -5.23 -18.96
CA LEU A 351 -6.84 -4.99 -20.40
C LEU A 351 -5.88 -3.84 -20.74
N GLY A 352 -5.05 -4.07 -21.72
CA GLY A 352 -4.21 -3.03 -22.28
C GLY A 352 -4.94 -2.27 -23.38
N LEU A 353 -5.43 -1.08 -23.05
CA LEU A 353 -6.15 -0.23 -23.99
C LEU A 353 -5.27 0.90 -24.52
N THR A 354 -5.60 1.39 -25.71
CA THR A 354 -5.03 2.59 -26.29
C THR A 354 -6.15 3.49 -26.85
N THR A 355 -5.82 4.74 -27.18
CA THR A 355 -6.81 5.66 -27.78
C THR A 355 -7.19 5.30 -29.20
N GLU A 356 -6.33 4.60 -29.93
CA GLU A 356 -6.56 4.17 -31.31
C GLU A 356 -6.08 2.74 -31.53
N ALA A 357 -6.87 1.94 -32.24
CA ALA A 357 -6.50 0.55 -32.51
C ALA A 357 -5.17 0.45 -33.26
N GLY A 358 -4.35 -0.50 -32.85
CA GLY A 358 -3.03 -0.75 -33.46
C GLY A 358 -1.92 0.17 -32.97
N MET A 359 -2.17 1.06 -32.01
CA MET A 359 -1.09 1.76 -31.31
C MET A 359 -0.27 0.77 -30.48
N GLU A 360 1.01 1.08 -30.29
CA GLU A 360 1.84 0.35 -29.34
C GLU A 360 1.27 0.49 -27.93
N ASN A 361 1.06 -0.63 -27.28
CA ASN A 361 0.54 -0.68 -25.94
C ASN A 361 1.67 -0.93 -24.95
N ARG A 362 1.94 0.03 -24.07
CA ARG A 362 3.01 -0.02 -23.08
C ARG A 362 2.53 0.08 -21.64
N TRP A 363 1.24 -0.04 -21.38
CA TRP A 363 0.65 0.05 -20.04
C TRP A 363 1.31 -0.89 -19.01
N HIS A 364 1.80 -2.04 -19.48
CA HIS A 364 2.45 -3.07 -18.68
C HIS A 364 3.95 -2.84 -18.50
N THR A 365 4.50 -1.75 -19.05
CA THR A 365 5.90 -1.38 -18.86
C THR A 365 5.98 -0.17 -17.94
N PHE A 366 7.01 -0.17 -17.14
CA PHE A 366 7.36 1.01 -16.38
C PHE A 366 8.88 1.05 -16.22
N ASP A 367 9.41 2.23 -16.03
CA ASP A 367 10.85 2.39 -15.88
C ASP A 367 11.21 2.21 -14.43
N ASP A 368 11.96 1.14 -14.16
CA ASP A 368 12.47 0.83 -12.84
C ASP A 368 13.42 1.93 -12.37
N THR A 369 12.99 2.71 -11.41
CA THR A 369 13.81 3.72 -10.74
C THR A 369 13.58 3.67 -9.25
N VAL A 370 14.63 3.90 -8.48
CA VAL A 370 14.52 4.00 -7.03
C VAL A 370 13.62 5.19 -6.68
N ASN A 371 12.56 4.93 -5.93
CA ASN A 371 11.69 5.98 -5.39
C ASN A 371 12.42 6.69 -4.25
N GLN A 372 12.67 7.99 -4.43
CA GLN A 372 13.39 8.84 -3.48
C GLN A 372 12.46 9.75 -2.66
N ALA A 373 11.18 9.84 -3.03
CA ALA A 373 10.26 10.83 -2.46
C ALA A 373 9.85 10.48 -1.03
N SER A 374 9.77 9.19 -0.73
CA SER A 374 9.36 8.67 0.58
C SER A 374 10.27 7.53 1.03
N GLY A 375 10.05 7.03 2.22
CA GLY A 375 10.77 5.90 2.78
C GLY A 375 10.82 5.96 4.29
N VAL A 376 11.58 5.08 4.91
CA VAL A 376 11.71 5.00 6.36
C VAL A 376 12.93 5.76 6.83
N ALA A 377 12.72 6.71 7.73
CA ALA A 377 13.74 7.48 8.43
C ALA A 377 13.79 7.13 9.91
N ILE A 378 14.91 7.40 10.55
CA ILE A 378 15.09 7.30 12.01
C ILE A 378 15.17 8.72 12.56
N SER A 379 14.37 9.00 13.60
CA SER A 379 14.31 10.33 14.18
C SER A 379 15.46 10.59 15.15
N VAL A 380 15.67 11.88 15.47
CA VAL A 380 16.64 12.30 16.49
C VAL A 380 16.23 11.85 17.91
N ASP A 381 14.95 11.55 18.15
CA ASP A 381 14.44 11.09 19.43
C ASP A 381 14.45 9.54 19.55
N CYS A 382 14.96 8.84 18.53
CA CYS A 382 15.04 7.38 18.57
C CYS A 382 15.88 6.90 19.74
N LYS A 383 15.31 6.05 20.57
CA LYS A 383 15.93 5.56 21.81
C LYS A 383 17.13 4.63 21.62
N ASP A 384 17.20 3.96 20.47
CA ASP A 384 18.30 3.05 20.12
C ASP A 384 18.48 3.05 18.58
N PRO A 385 19.13 4.09 18.01
CA PRO A 385 19.27 4.20 16.57
C PRO A 385 20.14 3.10 15.94
N ASP A 386 21.12 2.55 16.68
CA ASP A 386 21.94 1.42 16.21
C ASP A 386 21.05 0.18 15.98
N LYS A 387 20.20 -0.17 16.95
CA LYS A 387 19.28 -1.29 16.84
C LYS A 387 18.17 -1.02 15.81
N ALA A 388 17.69 0.22 15.73
CA ALA A 388 16.69 0.63 14.74
C ALA A 388 17.21 0.47 13.31
N PHE A 389 18.43 0.95 13.03
CA PHE A 389 19.01 0.78 11.69
C PHE A 389 19.32 -0.68 11.38
N LYS A 390 19.89 -1.42 12.36
CA LYS A 390 20.12 -2.86 12.21
C LYS A 390 18.84 -3.60 11.87
N PHE A 391 17.71 -3.24 12.48
CA PHE A 391 16.41 -3.83 12.18
C PHE A 391 15.99 -3.60 10.73
N LEU A 392 16.20 -2.40 10.17
CA LEU A 392 15.92 -2.13 8.75
C LEU A 392 16.77 -3.01 7.84
N VAL A 393 18.06 -3.19 8.18
CA VAL A 393 18.97 -4.08 7.44
C VAL A 393 18.52 -5.55 7.55
N ASP A 394 18.19 -6.00 8.75
CA ASP A 394 17.72 -7.38 8.98
C ASP A 394 16.45 -7.67 8.17
N CYS A 395 15.47 -6.76 8.16
CA CYS A 395 14.27 -6.89 7.34
C CYS A 395 14.60 -6.93 5.85
N ALA A 396 15.53 -6.08 5.41
CA ALA A 396 15.91 -5.99 4.01
C ALA A 396 16.64 -7.25 3.49
N MET A 397 17.41 -7.92 4.34
CA MET A 397 18.34 -8.99 3.96
C MET A 397 17.90 -10.41 4.40
N ASP A 398 16.72 -10.54 5.00
CA ASP A 398 16.25 -11.83 5.52
C ASP A 398 15.33 -12.56 4.54
N GLN A 399 15.84 -13.61 3.92
CA GLN A 399 15.10 -14.40 2.95
C GLN A 399 13.84 -15.08 3.54
N GLU A 400 13.90 -15.52 4.81
CA GLU A 400 12.75 -16.17 5.45
C GLU A 400 11.58 -15.19 5.61
N LEU A 401 11.88 -13.93 5.95
CA LEU A 401 10.88 -12.89 6.04
C LEU A 401 10.23 -12.58 4.68
N HIS A 402 11.03 -12.57 3.62
CA HIS A 402 10.55 -12.28 2.27
C HIS A 402 9.77 -13.45 1.64
N ASP A 403 9.94 -14.67 2.14
CA ASP A 403 9.23 -15.86 1.66
C ASP A 403 7.85 -16.07 2.35
N LEU A 404 7.51 -15.28 3.38
CA LEU A 404 6.23 -15.31 4.11
C LEU A 404 5.15 -14.49 3.44
#